data_6b9473df8618e88b1783610ed1254b13
#
_entry.id   6b9473df8618e88b1783610ed1254b13
#
_cell.length_a   1.000
_cell.length_b   1.000
_cell.length_c   1.000
_cell.angle_alpha   90.00
_cell.angle_beta   90.00
_cell.angle_gamma   90.00
#
_symmetry.space_group_name_H-M   'P 1'
#
loop_
_entity.id
_entity.type
_entity.pdbx_description
1 polymer ?
#
loop_
_entity_poly.entity_id
_entity_poly.type
_entity_poly.pdbx_seq_one_letter_code
_entity_poly.pdbx_strand_id
1 'polypeptide(L)'
;MIVVCGPPGAGKTTIATHVRHRLTQRGVPVRLFHSDDFSSRTYEQLADQAASAPSDGVTLVDGTFYRREWQTRFRALGDVRFVSVTASLATCLERNRNRANAIDEQGVHVVYREFEEPNADLEIDTDQCDPTTAADRIVTAIETWAEDPASESGRPLRR
;
A
#
# COMPACT_ATOMS: atom_id res chain seq x y z
N MET A 1 10.20 0.41 -2.50
CA MET A 1 9.08 0.53 -1.52
C MET A 1 7.76 0.41 -2.27
N ILE A 2 6.80 -0.30 -1.70
CA ILE A 2 5.46 -0.50 -2.29
C ILE A 2 4.43 0.06 -1.32
N VAL A 3 3.62 0.99 -1.77
CA VAL A 3 2.50 1.57 -1.00
C VAL A 3 1.20 0.95 -1.51
N VAL A 4 0.49 0.28 -0.62
CA VAL A 4 -0.86 -0.26 -0.87
C VAL A 4 -1.86 0.73 -0.29
N CYS A 5 -2.55 1.44 -1.15
CA CYS A 5 -3.48 2.51 -0.77
C CYS A 5 -4.90 2.25 -1.26
N GLY A 6 -5.86 2.95 -0.70
CA GLY A 6 -7.26 2.84 -1.05
C GLY A 6 -8.19 3.19 0.11
N PRO A 7 -9.50 3.28 -0.15
CA PRO A 7 -10.47 3.65 0.89
C PRO A 7 -10.58 2.57 1.98
N PRO A 8 -11.12 2.94 3.16
CA PRO A 8 -11.42 1.98 4.22
C PRO A 8 -12.35 0.88 3.72
N GLY A 9 -12.07 -0.36 4.05
CA GLY A 9 -12.86 -1.51 3.62
C GLY A 9 -12.54 -2.03 2.20
N ALA A 10 -11.60 -1.45 1.49
CA ALA A 10 -11.19 -1.94 0.16
C ALA A 10 -10.39 -3.26 0.19
N GLY A 11 -9.85 -3.66 1.36
CA GLY A 11 -9.13 -4.92 1.51
C GLY A 11 -7.60 -4.79 1.53
N LYS A 12 -7.07 -3.59 1.71
CA LYS A 12 -5.63 -3.30 1.68
C LYS A 12 -4.79 -4.17 2.62
N THR A 13 -5.18 -4.22 3.90
CA THR A 13 -4.42 -4.95 4.93
C THR A 13 -4.38 -6.44 4.65
N THR A 14 -5.49 -7.02 4.24
CA THR A 14 -5.56 -8.43 3.86
C THR A 14 -4.63 -8.72 2.68
N ILE A 15 -4.69 -7.91 1.63
CA ILE A 15 -3.84 -8.05 0.45
C ILE A 15 -2.36 -7.88 0.82
N ALA A 16 -2.01 -6.84 1.57
CA ALA A 16 -0.62 -6.59 1.99
C ALA A 16 -0.06 -7.75 2.81
N THR A 17 -0.87 -8.36 3.68
CA THR A 17 -0.49 -9.54 4.45
C THR A 17 -0.24 -10.75 3.55
N HIS A 18 -1.07 -10.98 2.54
CA HIS A 18 -0.87 -12.05 1.55
C HIS A 18 0.39 -11.80 0.71
N VAL A 19 0.65 -10.57 0.29
CA VAL A 19 1.88 -10.20 -0.45
C VAL A 19 3.12 -10.49 0.39
N ARG A 20 3.13 -10.06 1.67
CA ARG A 20 4.22 -10.35 2.60
C ARG A 20 4.47 -11.85 2.70
N HIS A 21 3.43 -12.63 2.89
CA HIS A 21 3.52 -14.09 3.02
C HIS A 21 4.14 -14.73 1.76
N ARG A 22 3.66 -14.34 0.58
CA ARG A 22 4.18 -14.84 -0.72
C ARG A 22 5.66 -14.51 -0.93
N LEU A 23 6.06 -13.28 -0.65
CA LEU A 23 7.46 -12.86 -0.79
C LEU A 23 8.37 -13.57 0.22
N THR A 24 7.91 -13.69 1.47
CA THR A 24 8.65 -14.40 2.53
C THR A 24 8.87 -15.87 2.18
N GLN A 25 7.86 -16.54 1.61
CA GLN A 25 8.01 -17.94 1.13
C GLN A 25 9.04 -18.08 0.02
N ARG A 26 9.32 -17.01 -0.73
CA ARG A 26 10.36 -16.97 -1.78
C ARG A 26 11.73 -16.52 -1.24
N GLY A 27 11.88 -16.39 0.07
CA GLY A 27 13.12 -15.96 0.71
C GLY A 27 13.40 -14.47 0.62
N VAL A 28 12.42 -13.64 0.22
CA VAL A 28 12.57 -12.19 0.16
C VAL A 28 12.24 -11.58 1.53
N PRO A 29 13.19 -10.85 2.17
CA PRO A 29 12.88 -10.12 3.39
C PRO A 29 11.80 -9.05 3.14
N VAL A 30 10.78 -8.99 4.00
CA VAL A 30 9.68 -8.04 3.88
C VAL A 30 9.44 -7.33 5.19
N ARG A 31 9.31 -6.02 5.13
CA ARG A 31 8.87 -5.18 6.25
C ARG A 31 7.54 -4.55 5.89
N LEU A 32 6.55 -4.74 6.74
CA LEU A 32 5.19 -4.24 6.54
C LEU A 32 4.85 -3.24 7.64
N PHE A 33 4.48 -2.03 7.22
CA PHE A 33 4.06 -0.94 8.09
C PHE A 33 2.60 -0.58 7.80
N HIS A 34 1.82 -0.40 8.86
CA HIS A 34 0.40 -0.02 8.75
C HIS A 34 0.18 1.41 9.25
N SER A 35 -0.62 2.18 8.53
CA SER A 35 -1.01 3.51 8.99
C SER A 35 -1.82 3.47 10.30
N ASP A 36 -2.56 2.39 10.52
CA ASP A 36 -3.37 2.19 11.74
C ASP A 36 -2.54 2.02 13.02
N ASP A 37 -1.24 1.78 12.91
CA ASP A 37 -0.33 1.69 14.07
C ASP A 37 -0.02 3.07 14.70
N PHE A 38 -0.46 4.16 14.06
CA PHE A 38 -0.21 5.53 14.49
C PHE A 38 -1.51 6.27 14.81
N SER A 39 -1.57 6.96 15.95
CA SER A 39 -2.73 7.74 16.37
C SER A 39 -2.63 9.24 16.05
N SER A 40 -1.43 9.71 15.72
CA SER A 40 -1.19 11.12 15.39
C SER A 40 -0.03 11.25 14.41
N ARG A 41 -0.02 12.31 13.60
CA ARG A 41 1.03 12.55 12.61
C ARG A 41 1.35 11.29 11.78
N THR A 42 0.33 10.55 11.45
CA THR A 42 0.40 9.17 10.94
C THR A 42 1.37 9.03 9.76
N TYR A 43 1.18 9.85 8.73
CA TYR A 43 1.97 9.72 7.50
C TYR A 43 3.39 10.27 7.61
N GLU A 44 3.64 11.18 8.56
CA GLU A 44 5.00 11.61 8.87
C GLU A 44 5.78 10.50 9.56
N GLN A 45 5.22 9.93 10.63
CA GLN A 45 5.86 8.82 11.36
C GLN A 45 6.02 7.57 10.49
N LEU A 46 5.01 7.25 9.70
CA LEU A 46 5.03 6.13 8.77
C LEU A 46 6.14 6.31 7.71
N ALA A 47 6.30 7.51 7.17
CA ALA A 47 7.36 7.82 6.22
C ALA A 47 8.75 7.71 6.86
N ASP A 48 8.92 8.21 8.09
CA ASP A 48 10.19 8.12 8.82
C ASP A 48 10.59 6.66 9.09
N GLN A 49 9.64 5.83 9.53
CA GLN A 49 9.89 4.41 9.76
C GLN A 49 10.19 3.66 8.47
N ALA A 50 9.42 3.89 7.42
CA ALA A 50 9.62 3.25 6.13
C ALA A 50 10.95 3.64 5.50
N ALA A 51 11.35 4.90 5.59
CA ALA A 51 12.63 5.40 5.10
C ALA A 51 13.84 4.82 5.88
N SER A 52 13.64 4.50 7.15
CA SER A 52 14.69 3.91 8.02
C SER A 52 14.78 2.39 7.88
N ALA A 53 13.90 1.75 7.12
CA ALA A 53 13.94 0.31 6.91
C ALA A 53 15.19 -0.09 6.12
N PRO A 54 15.83 -1.23 6.45
CA PRO A 54 16.95 -1.74 5.67
C PRO A 54 16.62 -1.91 4.20
N SER A 55 17.61 -1.70 3.33
CA SER A 55 17.44 -1.77 1.87
C SER A 55 17.45 -3.20 1.29
N ASP A 56 17.67 -4.21 2.14
CA ASP A 56 17.58 -5.61 1.76
C ASP A 56 16.11 -6.06 1.72
N GLY A 57 15.56 -6.36 0.57
CA GLY A 57 14.20 -6.86 0.41
C GLY A 57 13.17 -5.79 0.07
N VAL A 58 11.93 -6.02 0.48
CA VAL A 58 10.78 -5.20 0.11
C VAL A 58 10.18 -4.52 1.35
N THR A 59 9.98 -3.21 1.26
CA THR A 59 9.19 -2.46 2.23
C THR A 59 7.78 -2.29 1.68
N LEU A 60 6.79 -2.81 2.42
CA LEU A 60 5.37 -2.63 2.15
C LEU A 60 4.80 -1.61 3.12
N VAL A 61 3.97 -0.72 2.63
CA VAL A 61 3.25 0.27 3.45
C VAL A 61 1.77 0.18 3.11
N ASP A 62 0.92 0.06 4.13
CA ASP A 62 -0.52 -0.07 4.01
C ASP A 62 -1.20 1.12 4.68
N GLY A 63 -2.03 1.84 3.93
CA GLY A 63 -2.77 2.98 4.43
C GLY A 63 -3.76 3.54 3.42
N THR A 64 -4.64 4.43 3.85
CA THR A 64 -5.60 5.04 2.94
C THR A 64 -4.93 5.96 1.91
N PHE A 65 -3.99 6.80 2.34
CA PHE A 65 -3.31 7.76 1.46
C PHE A 65 -4.28 8.61 0.62
N TYR A 66 -5.43 8.96 1.19
CA TYR A 66 -6.47 9.65 0.42
C TYR A 66 -6.16 11.11 0.10
N ARG A 67 -5.14 11.70 0.73
CA ARG A 67 -4.65 13.05 0.45
C ARG A 67 -3.39 13.03 -0.40
N ARG A 68 -3.36 13.87 -1.43
CA ARG A 68 -2.22 14.00 -2.34
C ARG A 68 -0.92 14.37 -1.63
N GLU A 69 -0.98 15.17 -0.57
CA GLU A 69 0.20 15.55 0.20
C GLU A 69 0.93 14.33 0.81
N TRP A 70 0.18 13.33 1.27
CA TRP A 70 0.76 12.08 1.82
C TRP A 70 1.36 11.22 0.73
N GLN A 71 0.71 11.15 -0.41
CA GLN A 71 1.22 10.45 -1.59
C GLN A 71 2.54 11.08 -2.07
N THR A 72 2.58 12.41 -2.16
CA THR A 72 3.77 13.17 -2.57
C THR A 72 4.93 12.98 -1.58
N ARG A 73 4.64 12.99 -0.28
CA ARG A 73 5.65 12.73 0.76
C ARG A 73 6.34 11.37 0.56
N PHE A 74 5.56 10.34 0.27
CA PHE A 74 6.12 9.00 0.06
C PHE A 74 6.88 8.90 -1.27
N ARG A 75 6.40 9.52 -2.33
CA ARG A 75 7.14 9.55 -3.61
C ARG A 75 8.51 10.21 -3.48
N ALA A 76 8.66 11.17 -2.59
CA ALA A 76 9.95 11.84 -2.31
C ALA A 76 10.98 10.93 -1.60
N LEU A 77 10.59 9.77 -1.09
CA LEU A 77 11.49 8.82 -0.43
C LEU A 77 12.39 8.02 -1.40
N GLY A 78 12.12 8.09 -2.70
CA GLY A 78 12.91 7.39 -3.71
C GLY A 78 12.07 6.54 -4.67
N ASP A 79 12.51 5.34 -4.98
CA ASP A 79 11.75 4.40 -5.82
C ASP A 79 10.57 3.83 -5.03
N VAL A 80 9.42 4.47 -5.17
CA VAL A 80 8.17 4.11 -4.49
C VAL A 80 7.10 3.84 -5.55
N ARG A 81 6.54 2.65 -5.51
CA ARG A 81 5.43 2.24 -6.37
C ARG A 81 4.13 2.25 -5.58
N PHE A 82 3.08 2.78 -6.20
CA PHE A 82 1.74 2.82 -5.61
C PHE A 82 0.84 1.75 -6.23
N VAL A 83 0.23 0.95 -5.37
CA VAL A 83 -0.84 0.01 -5.73
C VAL A 83 -2.15 0.57 -5.17
N SER A 84 -3.06 0.96 -6.05
CA SER A 84 -4.38 1.43 -5.67
C SER A 84 -5.34 0.25 -5.57
N VAL A 85 -5.90 0.04 -4.37
CA VAL A 85 -6.89 -1.00 -4.08
C VAL A 85 -8.25 -0.34 -3.94
N THR A 86 -9.18 -0.71 -4.80
CA THR A 86 -10.53 -0.14 -4.85
C THR A 86 -11.60 -1.21 -4.66
N ALA A 87 -12.76 -0.77 -4.25
CA ALA A 87 -14.00 -1.54 -4.22
C ALA A 87 -15.18 -0.56 -4.33
N SER A 88 -16.39 -1.06 -4.59
CA SER A 88 -17.58 -0.21 -4.52
C SER A 88 -17.80 0.32 -3.11
N LEU A 89 -18.46 1.48 -2.98
CA LEU A 89 -18.81 2.04 -1.67
C LEU A 89 -19.62 1.04 -0.84
N ALA A 90 -20.57 0.34 -1.46
CA ALA A 90 -21.38 -0.69 -0.79
C ALA A 90 -20.50 -1.80 -0.18
N THR A 91 -19.53 -2.29 -0.94
CA THR A 91 -18.57 -3.32 -0.47
C THR A 91 -17.71 -2.77 0.67
N CYS A 92 -17.20 -1.56 0.55
CA CYS A 92 -16.40 -0.92 1.59
C CYS A 92 -17.19 -0.77 2.90
N LEU A 93 -18.44 -0.33 2.83
CA LEU A 93 -19.32 -0.19 4.00
C LEU A 93 -19.61 -1.54 4.65
N GLU A 94 -19.95 -2.57 3.87
CA GLU A 94 -20.21 -3.91 4.38
C GLU A 94 -18.99 -4.49 5.09
N ARG A 95 -17.83 -4.42 4.48
CA ARG A 95 -16.57 -4.90 5.08
C ARG A 95 -16.21 -4.12 6.34
N ASN A 96 -16.43 -2.80 6.35
CA ASN A 96 -16.18 -1.99 7.53
C ASN A 96 -17.06 -2.40 8.71
N ARG A 97 -18.34 -2.72 8.50
CA ARG A 97 -19.26 -3.20 9.55
C ARG A 97 -18.79 -4.51 10.17
N ASN A 98 -18.17 -5.37 9.39
CA ASN A 98 -17.75 -6.71 9.79
C ASN A 98 -16.34 -6.78 10.42
N ARG A 99 -15.61 -5.67 10.48
CA ARG A 99 -14.25 -5.65 11.03
C ARG A 99 -14.25 -5.24 12.51
N ALA A 100 -13.25 -5.77 13.26
CA ALA A 100 -13.14 -5.51 14.71
C ALA A 100 -12.92 -4.02 15.05
N ASN A 101 -12.17 -3.30 14.22
CA ASN A 101 -11.85 -1.88 14.36
C ASN A 101 -12.61 -1.06 13.33
N ALA A 102 -13.95 -1.24 13.27
CA ALA A 102 -14.79 -0.48 12.36
C ALA A 102 -14.70 1.02 12.66
N ILE A 103 -14.53 1.81 11.60
CA ILE A 103 -14.67 3.26 11.70
C ILE A 103 -16.13 3.64 11.49
N ASP A 104 -16.50 4.86 11.91
CA ASP A 104 -17.84 5.38 11.65
C ASP A 104 -18.14 5.38 10.15
N GLU A 105 -19.36 4.96 9.76
CA GLU A 105 -19.77 4.88 8.37
C GLU A 105 -19.70 6.22 7.64
N GLN A 106 -20.00 7.32 8.35
CA GLN A 106 -19.84 8.66 7.79
C GLN A 106 -18.38 8.93 7.42
N GLY A 107 -17.44 8.46 8.23
CA GLY A 107 -16.00 8.54 7.94
C GLY A 107 -15.63 7.77 6.67
N VAL A 108 -16.22 6.60 6.45
CA VAL A 108 -16.03 5.82 5.20
C VAL A 108 -16.54 6.62 4.01
N HIS A 109 -17.74 7.19 4.10
CA HIS A 109 -18.32 8.03 3.03
C HIS A 109 -17.44 9.24 2.70
N VAL A 110 -16.94 9.92 3.72
CA VAL A 110 -16.08 11.12 3.53
C VAL A 110 -14.81 10.75 2.81
N VAL A 111 -14.09 9.74 3.31
CA VAL A 111 -12.82 9.31 2.69
C VAL A 111 -13.05 8.80 1.26
N TYR A 112 -14.10 8.01 1.04
CA TYR A 112 -14.42 7.49 -0.28
C TYR A 112 -14.70 8.60 -1.29
N ARG A 113 -15.48 9.62 -0.89
CA ARG A 113 -15.85 10.76 -1.75
C ARG A 113 -14.67 11.70 -2.00
N GLU A 114 -13.85 11.94 -0.97
CA GLU A 114 -12.73 12.91 -1.02
C GLU A 114 -11.41 12.27 -1.45
N PHE A 115 -11.43 11.01 -1.85
CA PHE A 115 -10.23 10.29 -2.21
C PHE A 115 -9.55 10.94 -3.42
N GLU A 116 -8.35 11.47 -3.20
CA GLU A 116 -7.51 11.99 -4.28
C GLU A 116 -6.73 10.82 -4.88
N GLU A 117 -7.15 10.39 -6.07
CA GLU A 117 -6.55 9.22 -6.74
C GLU A 117 -5.03 9.38 -6.89
N PRO A 118 -4.25 8.40 -6.42
CA PRO A 118 -2.83 8.37 -6.72
C PRO A 118 -2.64 8.07 -8.21
N ASN A 119 -1.57 8.57 -8.78
CA ASN A 119 -1.14 8.07 -10.08
C ASN A 119 -0.50 6.69 -9.86
N ALA A 120 -1.34 5.66 -9.75
CA ALA A 120 -0.93 4.33 -9.35
C ALA A 120 -0.19 3.59 -10.46
N ASP A 121 0.81 2.80 -10.05
CA ASP A 121 1.56 1.90 -10.94
C ASP A 121 0.78 0.61 -11.22
N LEU A 122 -0.12 0.24 -10.32
CA LEU A 122 -1.03 -0.90 -10.44
C LEU A 122 -2.37 -0.59 -9.78
N GLU A 123 -3.45 -0.95 -10.44
CA GLU A 123 -4.81 -0.84 -9.90
C GLU A 123 -5.41 -2.23 -9.68
N ILE A 124 -6.06 -2.42 -8.52
CA ILE A 124 -6.73 -3.65 -8.11
C ILE A 124 -8.15 -3.32 -7.67
N ASP A 125 -9.14 -3.91 -8.35
CA ASP A 125 -10.54 -3.84 -7.95
C ASP A 125 -10.92 -5.14 -7.21
N THR A 126 -11.17 -5.02 -5.91
CA THR A 126 -11.50 -6.19 -5.07
C THR A 126 -12.96 -6.63 -5.15
N ASP A 127 -13.79 -5.92 -5.90
CA ASP A 127 -15.08 -6.46 -6.35
C ASP A 127 -14.91 -7.50 -7.46
N GLN A 128 -13.77 -7.46 -8.20
CA GLN A 128 -13.50 -8.30 -9.36
C GLN A 128 -12.47 -9.40 -9.09
N CYS A 129 -11.70 -9.31 -8.02
CA CYS A 129 -10.70 -10.34 -7.68
C CYS A 129 -10.61 -10.56 -6.18
N ASP A 130 -10.31 -11.79 -5.80
CA ASP A 130 -10.08 -12.17 -4.41
C ASP A 130 -8.70 -11.72 -3.91
N PRO A 131 -8.45 -11.73 -2.56
CA PRO A 131 -7.19 -11.28 -2.00
C PRO A 131 -5.97 -12.07 -2.47
N THR A 132 -6.12 -13.36 -2.72
CA THR A 132 -5.04 -14.23 -3.20
C THR A 132 -4.61 -13.85 -4.60
N THR A 133 -5.57 -13.69 -5.51
CA THR A 133 -5.32 -13.23 -6.89
C THR A 133 -4.72 -11.82 -6.91
N ALA A 134 -5.25 -10.93 -6.08
CA ALA A 134 -4.72 -9.57 -5.93
C ALA A 134 -3.25 -9.59 -5.49
N ALA A 135 -2.93 -10.40 -4.48
CA ALA A 135 -1.55 -10.55 -3.99
C ALA A 135 -0.62 -11.11 -5.08
N ASP A 136 -1.06 -12.11 -5.84
CA ASP A 136 -0.25 -12.65 -6.94
C ASP A 136 0.05 -11.61 -8.01
N ARG A 137 -0.92 -10.76 -8.36
CA ARG A 137 -0.71 -9.66 -9.30
C ARG A 137 0.31 -8.65 -8.78
N ILE A 138 0.26 -8.32 -7.50
CA ILE A 138 1.21 -7.40 -6.87
C ILE A 138 2.61 -8.00 -6.85
N VAL A 139 2.76 -9.26 -6.47
CA VAL A 139 4.06 -9.96 -6.45
C VAL A 139 4.67 -9.99 -7.85
N THR A 140 3.90 -10.31 -8.88
CA THR A 140 4.35 -10.28 -10.27
C THR A 140 4.80 -8.88 -10.69
N ALA A 141 4.05 -7.84 -10.30
CA ALA A 141 4.42 -6.46 -10.58
C ALA A 141 5.73 -6.05 -9.88
N ILE A 142 5.92 -6.46 -8.61
CA ILE A 142 7.16 -6.20 -7.86
C ILE A 142 8.37 -6.82 -8.57
N GLU A 143 8.24 -8.05 -9.04
CA GLU A 143 9.29 -8.74 -9.80
C GLU A 143 9.61 -7.98 -11.09
N THR A 144 8.60 -7.57 -11.84
CA THR A 144 8.76 -6.78 -13.06
C THR A 144 9.45 -5.43 -12.80
N TRP A 145 9.05 -4.74 -11.75
CA TRP A 145 9.66 -3.45 -11.38
C TRP A 145 11.11 -3.59 -10.91
N ALA A 146 11.46 -4.71 -10.29
CA ALA A 146 12.83 -4.98 -9.87
C ALA A 146 13.78 -5.21 -11.07
N GLU A 147 13.25 -5.70 -12.19
CA GLU A 147 13.99 -5.94 -13.43
C GLU A 147 14.08 -4.68 -14.33
N ASP A 148 13.34 -3.61 -14.01
CA ASP A 148 13.33 -2.38 -14.80
C ASP A 148 14.66 -1.61 -14.63
N PRO A 149 15.44 -1.40 -15.71
CA PRO A 149 16.71 -0.70 -15.65
C PRO A 149 16.61 0.75 -15.17
N ALA A 150 15.43 1.36 -15.19
CA ALA A 150 15.19 2.68 -14.62
C ALA A 150 15.29 2.69 -13.08
N SER A 151 15.17 1.54 -12.42
CA SER A 151 15.32 1.41 -10.96
C SER A 151 16.78 1.45 -10.50
N GLU A 152 17.74 1.23 -11.40
CA GLU A 152 19.19 1.23 -11.08
C GLU A 152 19.82 2.63 -11.05
N SER A 153 19.18 3.63 -11.63
CA SER A 153 19.72 4.99 -11.73
C SER A 153 19.79 5.76 -10.41
N GLY A 154 19.31 5.18 -9.31
CA GLY A 154 19.37 5.76 -7.95
C GLY A 154 20.48 5.20 -7.03
N ARG A 155 21.30 4.25 -7.48
CA ARG A 155 22.43 3.79 -6.68
C ARG A 155 23.59 4.78 -6.78
N PRO A 156 24.03 5.41 -5.67
CA PRO A 156 25.27 6.17 -5.70
C PRO A 156 26.42 5.25 -6.06
N LEU A 157 27.19 5.62 -7.05
CA LEU A 157 28.44 4.95 -7.40
C LEU A 157 29.30 4.89 -6.13
N ARG A 158 29.46 3.70 -5.58
CA ARG A 158 30.50 3.46 -4.56
C ARG A 158 31.86 3.64 -5.26
N ARG A 159 32.53 4.71 -4.86
CA ARG A 159 33.97 4.84 -5.15
C ARG A 159 34.77 3.97 -4.20
#